data_fb329c1859d5a09ed71df056d6da5ce9
#
_entry.id   fb329c1859d5a09ed71df056d6da5ce9
#
_cell.length_a   1.000
_cell.length_b   1.000
_cell.length_c   1.000
_cell.angle_alpha   90.00
_cell.angle_beta   90.00
_cell.angle_gamma   90.00
#
_symmetry.space_group_name_H-M   'P 1'
#
loop_
_entity.id
_entity.type
_entity.pdbx_description
1 polymer ?
#
loop_
_entity_poly.entity_id
_entity_poly.type
_entity_poly.pdbx_seq_one_letter_code
_entity_poly.pdbx_strand_id
1 'polypeptide(L)'
;NDDVINKVLSKNHMVEVNDTTNPDLVNISDYNKNQTIYKNEYEKEILEHEDGALYKVIDIKGTSYQGYLVAVYDPSRVSIATTKYLGKRGEAITTVAKRENAIIAMNAGGFYDPDWNSNGAQPHGTVISNGVVVSDFDDANMSGGFVGFNKENKLVLGKFTKEQAVSMGIRDAVEFGPFLIVNGKSSFVKGNGGWGIAPRTAIGQRSDGIVLFLVINGRLATSIGADMGDLTEIMENYGAVNAANMDGGSSSELVINNKIINHPVA
;
A
#
# COMPACT_ATOMS: atom_id res chain seq x y z
N ASN A 1 20.74 -2.59 31.54
CA ASN A 1 20.08 -1.34 31.17
C ASN A 1 19.54 -1.36 29.72
N ASP A 2 20.20 -2.08 28.83
CA ASP A 2 19.78 -2.20 27.42
C ASP A 2 18.50 -3.02 27.25
N ASP A 3 18.30 -4.04 28.07
CA ASP A 3 17.09 -4.87 28.06
C ASP A 3 15.82 -4.12 28.50
N VAL A 4 15.97 -3.14 29.40
CA VAL A 4 14.84 -2.32 29.84
C VAL A 4 14.51 -1.27 28.79
N ILE A 5 15.50 -0.69 28.17
CA ILE A 5 15.35 0.28 27.11
C ILE A 5 14.71 -0.39 25.87
N ASN A 6 15.19 -1.56 25.48
CA ASN A 6 14.62 -2.32 24.39
C ASN A 6 13.17 -2.76 24.69
N LYS A 7 12.86 -3.12 25.93
CA LYS A 7 11.49 -3.46 26.34
C LYS A 7 10.54 -2.26 26.35
N VAL A 8 11.03 -1.06 26.66
CA VAL A 8 10.24 0.17 26.64
C VAL A 8 10.05 0.65 25.20
N LEU A 9 11.07 0.57 24.38
CA LEU A 9 10.99 0.91 22.95
C LEU A 9 10.06 -0.07 22.18
N SER A 10 10.12 -1.36 22.50
CA SER A 10 9.26 -2.36 21.86
C SER A 10 7.77 -2.22 22.21
N LYS A 11 7.43 -1.50 23.30
CA LYS A 11 6.03 -1.27 23.67
C LYS A 11 5.32 -0.19 22.83
N ASN A 12 6.09 0.70 22.20
CA ASN A 12 5.57 1.86 21.48
C ASN A 12 5.96 1.93 20.00
N HIS A 13 6.74 0.97 19.51
CA HIS A 13 7.19 0.93 18.12
C HIS A 13 6.73 -0.33 17.42
N MET A 14 6.62 -0.27 16.11
CA MET A 14 6.38 -1.45 15.29
C MET A 14 7.57 -2.39 15.39
N VAL A 15 7.29 -3.68 15.58
CA VAL A 15 8.29 -4.73 15.38
C VAL A 15 8.36 -4.99 13.88
N GLU A 16 9.48 -4.67 13.25
CA GLU A 16 9.68 -5.03 11.85
C GLU A 16 9.59 -6.54 11.67
N VAL A 17 8.71 -6.95 10.76
CA VAL A 17 8.71 -8.33 10.29
C VAL A 17 9.75 -8.42 9.19
N ASN A 18 10.85 -9.12 9.46
CA ASN A 18 11.96 -9.28 8.51
C ASN A 18 11.74 -10.43 7.51
N ASP A 19 10.60 -11.08 7.59
CA ASP A 19 10.29 -12.22 6.72
C ASP A 19 9.86 -11.75 5.33
N THR A 20 10.22 -12.54 4.34
CA THR A 20 9.71 -12.41 2.98
C THR A 20 8.35 -13.09 2.88
N THR A 21 7.46 -12.54 2.07
CA THR A 21 6.15 -13.15 1.82
C THR A 21 6.28 -14.52 1.18
N ASN A 22 5.46 -15.46 1.67
CA ASN A 22 5.32 -16.79 1.09
C ASN A 22 4.17 -16.75 0.05
N PRO A 23 4.46 -16.91 -1.25
CA PRO A 23 3.44 -16.86 -2.29
C PRO A 23 2.40 -17.98 -2.17
N ASP A 24 2.70 -19.08 -1.51
CA ASP A 24 1.75 -20.20 -1.32
C ASP A 24 0.57 -19.85 -0.41
N LEU A 25 0.66 -18.77 0.37
CA LEU A 25 -0.44 -18.30 1.21
C LEU A 25 -1.51 -17.52 0.43
N VAL A 26 -1.26 -17.23 -0.84
CA VAL A 26 -2.22 -16.56 -1.73
C VAL A 26 -2.60 -17.49 -2.85
N ASN A 27 -3.88 -17.84 -2.89
CA ASN A 27 -4.50 -18.60 -3.98
C ASN A 27 -5.51 -17.70 -4.67
N ILE A 28 -5.17 -17.26 -5.89
CA ILE A 28 -6.02 -16.34 -6.64
C ILE A 28 -7.28 -17.06 -7.09
N SER A 29 -8.41 -16.61 -6.57
CA SER A 29 -9.73 -17.14 -6.86
C SER A 29 -10.35 -16.41 -8.06
N ASP A 30 -11.38 -17.02 -8.65
CA ASP A 30 -12.26 -16.32 -9.57
C ASP A 30 -13.06 -15.25 -8.80
N TYR A 31 -12.79 -13.99 -9.10
CA TYR A 31 -13.43 -12.84 -8.44
C TYR A 31 -14.93 -12.70 -8.79
N ASN A 32 -15.41 -13.42 -9.78
CA ASN A 32 -16.84 -13.51 -10.14
C ASN A 32 -17.59 -14.58 -9.35
N LYS A 33 -16.93 -15.31 -8.46
CA LYS A 33 -17.60 -16.29 -7.62
C LYS A 33 -18.64 -15.64 -6.72
N ASN A 34 -19.89 -16.08 -6.85
CA ASN A 34 -20.93 -15.71 -5.91
C ASN A 34 -20.80 -16.52 -4.62
N GLN A 35 -20.54 -15.82 -3.52
CA GLN A 35 -20.53 -16.41 -2.20
C GLN A 35 -21.73 -15.90 -1.41
N THR A 36 -22.42 -16.79 -0.72
CA THR A 36 -23.62 -16.46 0.06
C THR A 36 -23.41 -16.54 1.57
N ILE A 37 -22.30 -17.12 2.00
CA ILE A 37 -21.95 -17.28 3.42
C ILE A 37 -20.62 -16.58 3.67
N TYR A 38 -20.60 -15.69 4.65
CA TYR A 38 -19.44 -14.86 5.01
C TYR A 38 -19.05 -15.09 6.47
N LYS A 39 -17.76 -15.02 6.78
CA LYS A 39 -17.26 -15.18 8.15
C LYS A 39 -17.68 -14.04 9.07
N ASN A 40 -17.74 -12.81 8.53
CA ASN A 40 -18.08 -11.59 9.24
C ASN A 40 -18.52 -10.50 8.26
N GLU A 41 -18.90 -9.34 8.78
CA GLU A 41 -19.35 -8.22 7.97
C GLU A 41 -18.26 -7.65 7.06
N TYR A 42 -16.99 -7.71 7.46
CA TYR A 42 -15.88 -7.24 6.62
C TYR A 42 -15.72 -8.12 5.36
N GLU A 43 -15.75 -9.44 5.53
CA GLU A 43 -15.70 -10.37 4.41
C GLU A 43 -16.90 -10.16 3.47
N LYS A 44 -18.07 -9.94 4.04
CA LYS A 44 -19.29 -9.63 3.28
C LYS A 44 -19.14 -8.37 2.45
N GLU A 45 -18.62 -7.28 3.02
CA GLU A 45 -18.37 -6.05 2.28
C GLU A 45 -17.45 -6.25 1.07
N ILE A 46 -16.45 -7.11 1.20
CA ILE A 46 -15.52 -7.42 0.10
C ILE A 46 -16.16 -8.33 -0.93
N LEU A 47 -16.79 -9.43 -0.50
CA LEU A 47 -17.18 -10.53 -1.39
C LEU A 47 -18.59 -10.36 -1.95
N GLU A 48 -19.44 -9.52 -1.36
CA GLU A 48 -20.72 -9.15 -1.93
C GLU A 48 -20.55 -8.02 -2.93
N HIS A 49 -20.56 -8.36 -4.22
CA HIS A 49 -20.40 -7.41 -5.31
C HIS A 49 -21.18 -7.89 -6.54
N GLU A 50 -21.40 -6.99 -7.48
CA GLU A 50 -22.03 -7.31 -8.75
C GLU A 50 -21.13 -8.27 -9.56
N ASP A 51 -21.76 -9.12 -10.38
CA ASP A 51 -21.05 -10.03 -11.27
C ASP A 51 -20.17 -9.25 -12.24
N GLY A 52 -18.90 -9.65 -12.35
CA GLY A 52 -17.94 -9.00 -13.23
C GLY A 52 -17.43 -7.65 -12.74
N ALA A 53 -17.72 -7.26 -11.50
CA ALA A 53 -17.20 -6.03 -10.92
C ALA A 53 -15.65 -6.04 -10.95
N LEU A 54 -15.06 -4.95 -11.41
CA LEU A 54 -13.60 -4.78 -11.40
C LEU A 54 -13.09 -4.30 -10.05
N TYR A 55 -13.90 -3.53 -9.36
CA TYR A 55 -13.58 -2.96 -8.04
C TYR A 55 -14.84 -2.67 -7.23
N LYS A 56 -14.65 -2.44 -5.94
CA LYS A 56 -15.67 -1.94 -5.03
C LYS A 56 -15.03 -0.95 -4.07
N VAL A 57 -15.67 0.20 -3.88
CA VAL A 57 -15.24 1.21 -2.91
C VAL A 57 -16.02 1.01 -1.61
N ILE A 58 -15.29 0.94 -0.52
CA ILE A 58 -15.83 0.77 0.83
C ILE A 58 -15.43 1.98 1.66
N ASP A 59 -16.41 2.65 2.26
CA ASP A 59 -16.15 3.75 3.17
C ASP A 59 -15.54 3.23 4.48
N ILE A 60 -14.45 3.84 4.91
CA ILE A 60 -13.77 3.52 6.16
C ILE A 60 -13.98 4.65 7.14
N LYS A 61 -14.42 4.30 8.33
CA LYS A 61 -14.63 5.25 9.42
C LYS A 61 -14.15 4.67 10.75
N GLY A 62 -13.19 5.32 11.35
CA GLY A 62 -12.72 5.04 12.70
C GLY A 62 -13.07 6.19 13.66
N THR A 63 -12.54 6.13 14.87
CA THR A 63 -12.78 7.17 15.89
C THR A 63 -12.20 8.53 15.47
N SER A 64 -11.03 8.54 14.85
CA SER A 64 -10.27 9.74 14.51
C SER A 64 -9.97 9.87 13.01
N TYR A 65 -10.49 8.97 12.17
CA TYR A 65 -10.17 8.95 10.75
C TYR A 65 -11.35 8.54 9.89
N GLN A 66 -11.28 8.98 8.65
CA GLN A 66 -12.16 8.58 7.55
C GLN A 66 -11.33 8.35 6.29
N GLY A 67 -11.78 7.45 5.47
CA GLY A 67 -11.11 7.16 4.21
C GLY A 67 -11.86 6.16 3.37
N TYR A 68 -11.12 5.52 2.47
CA TYR A 68 -11.66 4.59 1.50
C TYR A 68 -10.78 3.35 1.40
N LEU A 69 -11.42 2.19 1.35
CA LEU A 69 -10.80 0.93 0.96
C LEU A 69 -11.37 0.53 -0.39
N VAL A 70 -10.49 0.26 -1.36
CA VAL A 70 -10.91 -0.22 -2.67
C VAL A 70 -10.50 -1.68 -2.81
N ALA A 71 -11.48 -2.56 -2.95
CA ALA A 71 -11.24 -3.94 -3.34
C ALA A 71 -11.05 -4.00 -4.85
N VAL A 72 -9.91 -4.51 -5.29
CA VAL A 72 -9.57 -4.72 -6.70
C VAL A 72 -9.59 -6.22 -6.95
N TYR A 73 -10.56 -6.70 -7.71
CA TYR A 73 -10.87 -8.13 -7.79
C TYR A 73 -9.93 -8.91 -8.69
N ASP A 74 -9.35 -8.28 -9.71
CA ASP A 74 -8.36 -8.91 -10.60
C ASP A 74 -6.95 -8.35 -10.34
N PRO A 75 -6.10 -9.07 -9.60
CA PRO A 75 -4.78 -8.60 -9.25
C PRO A 75 -3.83 -8.47 -10.47
N SER A 76 -4.14 -9.12 -11.58
CA SER A 76 -3.34 -9.00 -12.82
C SER A 76 -3.40 -7.58 -13.40
N ARG A 77 -4.39 -6.79 -13.02
CA ARG A 77 -4.62 -5.43 -13.51
C ARG A 77 -3.95 -4.35 -12.67
N VAL A 78 -3.30 -4.73 -11.59
CA VAL A 78 -2.55 -3.80 -10.73
C VAL A 78 -1.12 -3.67 -11.26
N SER A 79 -0.69 -2.45 -11.50
CA SER A 79 0.65 -2.14 -12.00
C SER A 79 1.19 -0.84 -11.41
N ILE A 80 2.49 -0.62 -11.55
CA ILE A 80 3.18 0.61 -11.18
C ILE A 80 3.35 1.49 -12.42
N ALA A 81 2.99 2.76 -12.27
CA ALA A 81 3.28 3.79 -13.24
C ALA A 81 4.10 4.91 -12.60
N THR A 82 4.92 5.58 -13.40
CA THR A 82 5.74 6.71 -12.98
C THR A 82 5.46 7.94 -13.83
N THR A 83 5.97 9.09 -13.38
CA THR A 83 6.05 10.25 -14.26
C THR A 83 6.83 9.89 -15.53
N LYS A 84 6.41 10.39 -16.68
CA LYS A 84 7.18 10.27 -17.92
C LYS A 84 8.42 11.18 -17.96
N TYR A 85 8.58 12.02 -16.96
CA TYR A 85 9.68 12.97 -16.83
C TYR A 85 10.62 12.61 -15.66
N LEU A 86 10.90 11.32 -15.46
CA LEU A 86 11.78 10.85 -14.40
C LEU A 86 13.09 11.65 -14.35
N GLY A 87 13.47 12.08 -13.14
CA GLY A 87 14.63 12.91 -12.90
C GLY A 87 14.47 14.39 -13.24
N LYS A 88 13.34 14.80 -13.83
CA LYS A 88 13.06 16.19 -14.23
C LYS A 88 11.90 16.79 -13.47
N ARG A 89 10.76 16.12 -13.46
CA ARG A 89 9.56 16.55 -12.71
C ARG A 89 8.60 15.40 -12.46
N GLY A 90 7.81 15.50 -11.39
CA GLY A 90 6.67 14.64 -11.15
C GLY A 90 5.49 14.98 -12.06
N GLU A 91 4.46 14.17 -11.99
CA GLU A 91 3.16 14.39 -12.59
C GLU A 91 2.06 14.15 -11.56
N ALA A 92 0.95 14.86 -11.67
CA ALA A 92 -0.25 14.59 -10.88
C ALA A 92 -0.75 13.16 -11.14
N ILE A 93 -1.26 12.50 -10.12
CA ILE A 93 -1.80 11.13 -10.24
C ILE A 93 -2.94 11.09 -11.26
N THR A 94 -3.79 12.14 -11.33
CA THR A 94 -4.85 12.25 -12.33
C THR A 94 -4.30 12.25 -13.76
N THR A 95 -3.18 12.91 -13.99
CA THR A 95 -2.51 12.94 -15.30
C THR A 95 -1.97 11.57 -15.67
N VAL A 96 -1.29 10.90 -14.73
CA VAL A 96 -0.76 9.55 -14.93
C VAL A 96 -1.89 8.54 -15.16
N ALA A 97 -2.94 8.59 -14.34
CA ALA A 97 -4.10 7.71 -14.49
C ALA A 97 -4.75 7.83 -15.86
N LYS A 98 -4.92 9.04 -16.36
CA LYS A 98 -5.49 9.30 -17.69
C LYS A 98 -4.59 8.76 -18.81
N ARG A 99 -3.28 8.98 -18.72
CA ARG A 99 -2.31 8.47 -19.70
C ARG A 99 -2.29 6.95 -19.75
N GLU A 100 -2.31 6.30 -18.58
CA GLU A 100 -2.29 4.83 -18.45
C GLU A 100 -3.67 4.20 -18.63
N ASN A 101 -4.70 5.00 -18.88
CA ASN A 101 -6.07 4.54 -18.98
C ASN A 101 -6.51 3.74 -17.73
N ALA A 102 -6.09 4.21 -16.57
CA ALA A 102 -6.39 3.57 -15.29
C ALA A 102 -7.76 4.01 -14.77
N ILE A 103 -8.55 3.05 -14.32
CA ILE A 103 -9.83 3.32 -13.64
C ILE A 103 -9.57 3.84 -12.23
N ILE A 104 -8.60 3.22 -11.53
CA ILE A 104 -8.21 3.53 -10.17
C ILE A 104 -6.72 3.82 -10.15
N ALA A 105 -6.31 4.85 -9.42
CA ALA A 105 -4.93 5.13 -9.14
C ALA A 105 -4.77 5.70 -7.72
N MET A 106 -3.66 5.37 -7.09
CA MET A 106 -3.26 5.98 -5.84
C MET A 106 -1.74 6.17 -5.81
N ASN A 107 -1.25 7.04 -4.96
CA ASN A 107 0.17 7.19 -4.73
C ASN A 107 0.76 5.90 -4.12
N ALA A 108 2.03 5.67 -4.35
CA ALA A 108 2.74 4.48 -3.88
C ALA A 108 4.02 4.84 -3.12
N GLY A 109 5.19 4.73 -3.73
CA GLY A 109 6.46 5.05 -3.10
C GLY A 109 6.67 6.55 -2.91
N GLY A 110 7.63 6.88 -2.04
CA GLY A 110 8.05 8.25 -1.82
C GLY A 110 9.00 8.77 -2.90
N PHE A 111 9.42 10.01 -2.74
CA PHE A 111 10.35 10.66 -3.64
C PHE A 111 11.40 11.46 -2.86
N TYR A 112 12.53 11.69 -3.48
CA TYR A 112 13.63 12.45 -2.89
C TYR A 112 13.24 13.92 -2.75
N ASP A 113 13.22 14.40 -1.52
CA ASP A 113 12.77 15.75 -1.16
C ASP A 113 13.57 16.30 0.03
N PRO A 114 14.86 16.58 -0.15
CA PRO A 114 15.75 16.97 0.95
C PRO A 114 15.38 18.31 1.59
N ASP A 115 14.74 19.21 0.84
CA ASP A 115 14.43 20.59 1.25
C ASP A 115 12.93 20.89 1.35
N TRP A 116 12.08 19.88 1.32
CA TRP A 116 10.62 19.99 1.37
C TRP A 116 9.99 20.83 0.25
N ASN A 117 10.67 20.97 -0.88
CA ASN A 117 10.19 21.70 -2.05
C ASN A 117 10.46 20.98 -3.37
N SER A 118 10.67 19.68 -3.32
CA SER A 118 10.86 18.85 -4.51
C SER A 118 9.61 18.83 -5.39
N ASN A 119 9.84 18.67 -6.68
CA ASN A 119 8.78 18.52 -7.68
C ASN A 119 8.35 17.05 -7.89
N GLY A 120 8.82 16.12 -7.05
CA GLY A 120 8.50 14.70 -7.15
C GLY A 120 9.16 13.96 -8.32
N ALA A 121 10.26 14.50 -8.86
CA ALA A 121 10.90 13.96 -10.05
C ALA A 121 11.63 12.64 -9.83
N GLN A 122 12.19 12.46 -8.64
CA GLN A 122 13.06 11.33 -8.32
C GLN A 122 12.43 10.43 -7.27
N PRO A 123 11.91 9.24 -7.65
CA PRO A 123 11.44 8.26 -6.68
C PRO A 123 12.56 7.77 -5.76
N HIS A 124 12.21 7.45 -4.51
CA HIS A 124 13.09 6.74 -3.61
C HIS A 124 13.28 5.29 -4.08
N GLY A 125 14.51 4.80 -3.94
CA GLY A 125 14.86 3.41 -4.15
C GLY A 125 14.63 2.93 -5.58
N THR A 126 14.50 1.63 -5.72
CA THR A 126 14.24 0.97 -6.99
C THR A 126 12.76 1.01 -7.33
N VAL A 127 12.44 1.34 -8.56
CA VAL A 127 11.09 1.23 -9.14
C VAL A 127 11.14 0.28 -10.31
N ILE A 128 10.29 -0.74 -10.28
CA ILE A 128 10.13 -1.72 -11.36
C ILE A 128 8.74 -1.49 -11.96
N SER A 129 8.68 -1.36 -13.27
CA SER A 129 7.42 -1.21 -14.02
C SER A 129 7.49 -2.09 -15.26
N ASN A 130 6.47 -2.95 -15.43
CA ASN A 130 6.39 -3.89 -16.53
C ASN A 130 7.68 -4.74 -16.69
N GLY A 131 8.22 -5.22 -15.58
CA GLY A 131 9.41 -6.05 -15.52
C GLY A 131 10.75 -5.33 -15.76
N VAL A 132 10.73 -4.01 -15.86
CA VAL A 132 11.90 -3.18 -16.15
C VAL A 132 12.20 -2.27 -14.95
N VAL A 133 13.46 -2.22 -14.54
CA VAL A 133 13.93 -1.23 -13.56
C VAL A 133 13.96 0.14 -14.25
N VAL A 134 12.99 0.98 -13.91
CA VAL A 134 12.84 2.31 -14.52
C VAL A 134 13.51 3.41 -13.71
N SER A 135 13.77 3.17 -12.44
CA SER A 135 14.49 4.08 -11.55
C SER A 135 15.22 3.29 -10.47
N ASP A 136 16.37 3.77 -10.05
CA ASP A 136 17.26 3.10 -9.12
C ASP A 136 18.06 4.14 -8.33
N PHE A 137 17.38 4.91 -7.52
CA PHE A 137 18.01 5.94 -6.68
C PHE A 137 18.24 5.37 -5.29
N ASP A 138 19.53 5.18 -4.94
CA ASP A 138 19.90 4.70 -3.63
C ASP A 138 19.73 5.81 -2.59
N ASP A 139 18.81 5.56 -1.64
CA ASP A 139 18.56 6.43 -0.50
C ASP A 139 18.65 5.61 0.79
N ALA A 140 19.71 5.87 1.56
CA ALA A 140 20.04 5.15 2.79
C ALA A 140 18.97 5.30 3.90
N ASN A 141 17.98 6.17 3.74
CA ASN A 141 16.95 6.44 4.75
C ASN A 141 15.66 5.65 4.55
N MET A 142 15.64 4.72 3.59
CA MET A 142 14.45 3.92 3.32
C MET A 142 14.22 2.86 4.39
N SER A 143 13.00 2.80 4.91
CA SER A 143 12.52 1.72 5.78
C SER A 143 11.65 0.75 5.00
N GLY A 144 11.66 -0.54 5.36
CA GLY A 144 10.88 -1.58 4.69
C GLY A 144 11.70 -2.31 3.63
N GLY A 145 11.21 -2.36 2.41
CA GLY A 145 11.84 -3.09 1.31
C GLY A 145 10.95 -3.06 0.07
N PHE A 146 11.08 -4.05 -0.79
CA PHE A 146 10.25 -4.16 -1.98
C PHE A 146 8.78 -4.42 -1.62
N VAL A 147 7.90 -3.67 -2.27
CA VAL A 147 6.45 -3.81 -2.24
C VAL A 147 5.99 -3.88 -3.68
N GLY A 148 5.54 -5.04 -4.13
CA GLY A 148 5.15 -5.19 -5.52
C GLY A 148 4.53 -6.54 -5.83
N PHE A 149 4.36 -6.81 -7.11
CA PHE A 149 3.71 -8.01 -7.61
C PHE A 149 4.67 -8.85 -8.42
N ASN A 150 4.63 -10.17 -8.23
CA ASN A 150 5.32 -11.12 -9.08
C ASN A 150 4.50 -11.41 -10.36
N LYS A 151 5.02 -12.28 -11.22
CA LYS A 151 4.35 -12.68 -12.47
C LYS A 151 3.06 -13.47 -12.25
N GLU A 152 2.87 -14.03 -11.06
CA GLU A 152 1.64 -14.73 -10.66
C GLU A 152 0.62 -13.79 -10.00
N ASN A 153 0.85 -12.48 -10.04
CA ASN A 153 -0.03 -11.44 -9.50
C ASN A 153 -0.20 -11.50 -7.98
N LYS A 154 0.82 -11.98 -7.30
CA LYS A 154 0.86 -12.06 -5.84
C LYS A 154 1.72 -10.93 -5.29
N LEU A 155 1.22 -10.28 -4.24
CA LEU A 155 1.95 -9.22 -3.54
C LEU A 155 3.16 -9.82 -2.83
N VAL A 156 4.33 -9.30 -3.18
CA VAL A 156 5.61 -9.67 -2.59
C VAL A 156 6.11 -8.53 -1.73
N LEU A 157 6.40 -8.82 -0.49
CA LEU A 157 7.06 -7.94 0.45
C LEU A 157 8.38 -8.59 0.88
N GLY A 158 9.46 -7.84 0.87
CA GLY A 158 10.73 -8.38 1.33
C GLY A 158 11.90 -7.44 1.11
N LYS A 159 12.97 -7.70 1.83
CA LYS A 159 14.24 -6.98 1.71
C LYS A 159 15.13 -7.72 0.73
N PHE A 160 15.18 -7.24 -0.49
CA PHE A 160 15.98 -7.81 -1.57
C PHE A 160 16.94 -6.77 -2.14
N THR A 161 17.96 -7.25 -2.83
CA THR A 161 18.67 -6.42 -3.79
C THR A 161 17.82 -6.25 -5.06
N LYS A 162 18.11 -5.22 -5.83
CA LYS A 162 17.50 -5.01 -7.15
C LYS A 162 17.67 -6.24 -8.06
N GLU A 163 18.86 -6.81 -8.07
CA GLU A 163 19.18 -8.01 -8.84
C GLU A 163 18.35 -9.22 -8.41
N GLN A 164 18.17 -9.41 -7.11
CA GLN A 164 17.31 -10.46 -6.56
C GLN A 164 15.86 -10.26 -6.97
N ALA A 165 15.34 -9.04 -6.87
CA ALA A 165 13.96 -8.72 -7.26
C ALA A 165 13.72 -9.03 -8.75
N VAL A 166 14.63 -8.64 -9.63
CA VAL A 166 14.55 -8.95 -11.06
C VAL A 166 14.60 -10.45 -11.30
N SER A 167 15.51 -11.17 -10.63
CA SER A 167 15.65 -12.63 -10.82
C SER A 167 14.44 -13.41 -10.30
N MET A 168 13.72 -12.89 -9.31
CA MET A 168 12.48 -13.48 -8.80
C MET A 168 11.27 -13.23 -9.71
N GLY A 169 11.43 -12.47 -10.78
CA GLY A 169 10.33 -12.14 -11.69
C GLY A 169 9.34 -11.12 -11.12
N ILE A 170 9.81 -10.20 -10.30
CA ILE A 170 8.99 -9.06 -9.87
C ILE A 170 8.69 -8.19 -11.09
N ARG A 171 7.38 -8.00 -11.37
CA ARG A 171 6.95 -7.25 -12.57
C ARG A 171 6.71 -5.77 -12.32
N ASP A 172 6.24 -5.43 -11.12
CA ASP A 172 5.90 -4.07 -10.70
C ASP A 172 6.19 -3.93 -9.21
N ALA A 173 7.01 -2.98 -8.83
CA ALA A 173 7.35 -2.76 -7.43
C ALA A 173 7.91 -1.37 -7.17
N VAL A 174 7.80 -0.96 -5.92
CA VAL A 174 8.51 0.16 -5.32
C VAL A 174 9.25 -0.34 -4.08
N GLU A 175 10.17 0.46 -3.55
CA GLU A 175 10.75 0.24 -2.24
C GLU A 175 10.14 1.24 -1.26
N PHE A 176 9.46 0.75 -0.25
CA PHE A 176 8.84 1.57 0.79
C PHE A 176 8.48 0.73 2.01
N GLY A 177 7.99 1.35 3.04
CA GLY A 177 7.52 0.68 4.25
C GLY A 177 6.97 1.66 5.28
N PRO A 178 6.75 1.16 6.48
CA PRO A 178 6.99 -0.21 6.96
C PRO A 178 5.99 -1.22 6.41
N PHE A 179 6.36 -2.50 6.45
CA PHE A 179 5.43 -3.59 6.23
C PHE A 179 4.48 -3.69 7.42
N LEU A 180 3.20 -3.87 7.15
CA LEU A 180 2.15 -3.92 8.17
C LEU A 180 1.81 -5.36 8.55
N ILE A 181 1.68 -6.22 7.56
CA ILE A 181 1.35 -7.64 7.72
C ILE A 181 2.20 -8.43 6.73
N VAL A 182 2.87 -9.46 7.20
CA VAL A 182 3.64 -10.39 6.37
C VAL A 182 3.28 -11.82 6.74
N ASN A 183 2.82 -12.59 5.77
CA ASN A 183 2.39 -13.99 5.97
C ASN A 183 1.35 -14.14 7.09
N GLY A 184 0.40 -13.21 7.15
CA GLY A 184 -0.64 -13.19 8.17
C GLY A 184 -0.19 -12.71 9.55
N LYS A 185 1.07 -12.30 9.72
CA LYS A 185 1.60 -11.80 10.99
C LYS A 185 1.67 -10.29 10.96
N SER A 186 1.00 -9.65 11.92
CA SER A 186 1.02 -8.21 12.11
C SER A 186 2.39 -7.74 12.62
N SER A 187 2.92 -6.69 12.01
CA SER A 187 4.13 -6.01 12.48
C SER A 187 3.86 -5.07 13.66
N PHE A 188 2.61 -4.65 13.82
CA PHE A 188 2.21 -3.76 14.90
C PHE A 188 2.04 -4.53 16.21
N VAL A 189 2.70 -4.07 17.26
CA VAL A 189 2.60 -4.68 18.60
C VAL A 189 1.75 -3.82 19.53
N LYS A 190 2.05 -2.54 19.67
CA LYS A 190 1.32 -1.60 20.52
C LYS A 190 1.74 -0.16 20.23
N GLY A 191 0.79 0.79 20.36
CA GLY A 191 1.04 2.20 20.10
C GLY A 191 0.99 2.53 18.60
N ASN A 192 1.51 3.68 18.21
CA ASN A 192 1.47 4.15 16.81
C ASN A 192 2.72 3.80 15.99
N GLY A 193 3.62 3.01 16.54
CA GLY A 193 4.88 2.65 15.92
C GLY A 193 5.90 3.79 15.80
N GLY A 194 5.65 4.91 16.46
CA GLY A 194 6.51 6.10 16.39
C GLY A 194 6.33 6.95 15.13
N TRP A 195 5.37 6.62 14.26
CA TRP A 195 5.12 7.30 12.98
C TRP A 195 4.07 8.42 13.07
N GLY A 196 3.35 8.51 14.21
CA GLY A 196 2.33 9.51 14.44
C GLY A 196 1.04 9.30 13.63
N ILE A 197 0.15 10.30 13.74
CA ILE A 197 -1.14 10.33 13.06
C ILE A 197 -1.05 11.27 11.86
N ALA A 198 -1.43 10.78 10.68
CA ALA A 198 -1.34 11.52 9.43
C ALA A 198 -2.32 10.96 8.39
N PRO A 199 -2.51 11.66 7.26
CA PRO A 199 -3.06 11.02 6.05
C PRO A 199 -2.20 9.82 5.67
N ARG A 200 -2.84 8.73 5.22
CA ARG A 200 -2.14 7.47 4.95
C ARG A 200 -2.57 6.84 3.64
N THR A 201 -1.65 6.10 3.06
CA THR A 201 -1.87 5.21 1.92
C THR A 201 -1.27 3.85 2.25
N ALA A 202 -1.99 2.78 1.95
CA ALA A 202 -1.50 1.42 2.14
C ALA A 202 -2.02 0.50 1.05
N ILE A 203 -1.31 -0.61 0.83
CA ILE A 203 -1.70 -1.67 -0.09
C ILE A 203 -1.68 -3.00 0.64
N GLY A 204 -2.62 -3.88 0.29
CA GLY A 204 -2.67 -5.23 0.83
C GLY A 204 -3.21 -6.22 -0.19
N GLN A 205 -3.06 -7.49 0.12
CA GLN A 205 -3.65 -8.58 -0.66
C GLN A 205 -4.21 -9.64 0.28
N ARG A 206 -5.43 -10.08 -0.01
CA ARG A 206 -6.10 -11.17 0.67
C ARG A 206 -5.58 -12.53 0.21
N SER A 207 -5.84 -13.56 0.99
CA SER A 207 -5.47 -14.94 0.62
C SER A 207 -6.16 -15.45 -0.66
N ASP A 208 -7.28 -14.84 -1.07
CA ASP A 208 -7.98 -15.13 -2.32
C ASP A 208 -7.46 -14.30 -3.52
N GLY A 209 -6.47 -13.46 -3.31
CA GLY A 209 -5.81 -12.64 -4.33
C GLY A 209 -6.39 -11.24 -4.48
N ILE A 210 -7.54 -10.93 -3.89
CA ILE A 210 -8.14 -9.59 -3.96
C ILE A 210 -7.16 -8.56 -3.38
N VAL A 211 -6.85 -7.53 -4.16
CA VAL A 211 -5.96 -6.43 -3.74
C VAL A 211 -6.78 -5.35 -3.05
N LEU A 212 -6.23 -4.82 -1.97
CA LEU A 212 -6.84 -3.77 -1.17
C LEU A 212 -6.01 -2.49 -1.26
N PHE A 213 -6.62 -1.41 -1.77
CA PHE A 213 -6.06 -0.07 -1.73
C PHE A 213 -6.71 0.70 -0.60
N LEU A 214 -5.93 1.29 0.28
CA LEU A 214 -6.41 2.04 1.44
C LEU A 214 -5.86 3.46 1.41
N VAL A 215 -6.76 4.44 1.45
CA VAL A 215 -6.39 5.85 1.56
C VAL A 215 -7.20 6.49 2.70
N ILE A 216 -6.50 7.03 3.68
CA ILE A 216 -7.08 7.70 4.85
C ILE A 216 -6.84 9.19 4.76
N ASN A 217 -7.90 9.97 4.87
CA ASN A 217 -7.83 11.41 5.02
C ASN A 217 -7.16 11.78 6.34
N GLY A 218 -6.51 12.93 6.38
CA GLY A 218 -5.94 13.44 7.60
C GLY A 218 -5.90 14.95 7.65
N ARG A 219 -5.49 15.50 8.77
CA ARG A 219 -5.39 16.94 9.03
C ARG A 219 -6.70 17.72 8.79
N LEU A 220 -7.83 17.01 8.90
CA LEU A 220 -9.17 17.56 8.77
C LEU A 220 -9.87 17.49 10.13
N ALA A 221 -10.84 18.37 10.37
CA ALA A 221 -11.65 18.33 11.60
C ALA A 221 -12.43 17.02 11.74
N THR A 222 -12.85 16.42 10.63
CA THR A 222 -13.59 15.16 10.56
C THR A 222 -12.68 13.92 10.46
N SER A 223 -11.40 14.13 10.18
CA SER A 223 -10.42 13.06 10.04
C SER A 223 -9.03 13.59 10.38
N ILE A 224 -8.59 13.37 11.60
CA ILE A 224 -7.23 13.75 12.02
C ILE A 224 -6.19 12.93 11.28
N GLY A 225 -6.49 11.69 11.03
CA GLY A 225 -5.65 10.73 10.32
C GLY A 225 -5.56 9.39 11.04
N ALA A 226 -4.70 8.54 10.54
CA ALA A 226 -4.45 7.21 11.06
C ALA A 226 -2.98 7.01 11.42
N ASP A 227 -2.72 6.14 12.39
CA ASP A 227 -1.40 5.62 12.69
C ASP A 227 -1.18 4.25 12.03
N MET A 228 0.01 3.68 12.19
CA MET A 228 0.32 2.37 11.58
C MET A 228 -0.49 1.24 12.21
N GLY A 229 -0.86 1.36 13.47
CA GLY A 229 -1.75 0.41 14.14
C GLY A 229 -3.15 0.42 13.54
N ASP A 230 -3.68 1.60 13.25
CA ASP A 230 -4.99 1.75 12.58
C ASP A 230 -4.98 1.10 11.20
N LEU A 231 -3.93 1.34 10.40
CA LEU A 231 -3.79 0.72 9.07
C LEU A 231 -3.72 -0.80 9.15
N THR A 232 -2.95 -1.31 10.10
CA THR A 232 -2.81 -2.75 10.32
C THR A 232 -4.14 -3.38 10.70
N GLU A 233 -4.88 -2.77 11.63
CA GLU A 233 -6.20 -3.23 12.05
C GLU A 233 -7.20 -3.26 10.89
N ILE A 234 -7.25 -2.21 10.09
CA ILE A 234 -8.13 -2.16 8.90
C ILE A 234 -7.77 -3.28 7.94
N MET A 235 -6.49 -3.44 7.62
CA MET A 235 -6.04 -4.49 6.69
C MET A 235 -6.33 -5.89 7.22
N GLU A 236 -6.13 -6.15 8.51
CA GLU A 236 -6.49 -7.42 9.14
C GLU A 236 -7.99 -7.69 9.07
N ASN A 237 -8.81 -6.71 9.43
CA ASN A 237 -10.26 -6.84 9.41
C ASN A 237 -10.77 -7.25 8.03
N TYR A 238 -10.23 -6.68 6.97
CA TYR A 238 -10.60 -6.99 5.58
C TYR A 238 -9.86 -8.18 4.99
N GLY A 239 -9.07 -8.88 5.79
CA GLY A 239 -8.51 -10.18 5.43
C GLY A 239 -7.18 -10.14 4.68
N ALA A 240 -6.45 -9.03 4.68
CA ALA A 240 -5.13 -8.99 4.09
C ALA A 240 -4.18 -9.99 4.77
N VAL A 241 -3.51 -10.82 4.00
CA VAL A 241 -2.45 -11.70 4.48
C VAL A 241 -1.08 -11.03 4.37
N ASN A 242 -0.97 -10.08 3.45
CA ASN A 242 0.18 -9.22 3.31
C ASN A 242 -0.29 -7.78 3.13
N ALA A 243 0.39 -6.83 3.75
CA ALA A 243 0.08 -5.41 3.61
C ALA A 243 1.31 -4.55 3.93
N ALA A 244 1.41 -3.41 3.27
CA ALA A 244 2.48 -2.44 3.47
C ALA A 244 1.96 -1.01 3.46
N ASN A 245 2.59 -0.17 4.26
CA ASN A 245 2.39 1.27 4.21
C ASN A 245 3.06 1.83 2.95
N MET A 246 2.39 2.78 2.31
CA MET A 246 2.91 3.58 1.20
C MET A 246 3.11 5.03 1.66
N ASP A 247 3.57 5.90 0.77
CA ASP A 247 3.79 7.30 1.09
C ASP A 247 2.49 7.97 1.56
N GLY A 248 2.61 8.79 2.58
CA GLY A 248 1.48 9.42 3.25
C GLY A 248 1.54 10.94 3.21
N GLY A 249 0.89 11.56 4.19
CA GLY A 249 0.84 13.01 4.29
C GLY A 249 0.13 13.65 3.10
N SER A 250 0.70 14.70 2.55
CA SER A 250 0.15 15.40 1.38
C SER A 250 0.12 14.54 0.10
N SER A 251 0.88 13.43 0.08
CA SER A 251 0.89 12.51 -1.06
C SER A 251 -0.32 11.58 -1.11
N SER A 252 -1.05 11.40 0.00
CA SER A 252 -2.18 10.47 0.06
C SER A 252 -3.34 10.92 -0.83
N GLU A 253 -3.51 10.23 -1.95
CA GLU A 253 -4.48 10.57 -2.98
C GLU A 253 -5.03 9.31 -3.64
N LEU A 254 -6.35 9.27 -3.78
CA LEU A 254 -7.08 8.20 -4.47
C LEU A 254 -7.88 8.80 -5.61
N VAL A 255 -7.64 8.29 -6.81
CA VAL A 255 -8.30 8.71 -8.05
C VAL A 255 -9.16 7.55 -8.56
N ILE A 256 -10.41 7.83 -8.85
CA ILE A 256 -11.33 6.89 -9.51
C ILE A 256 -12.02 7.61 -10.66
N ASN A 257 -12.00 7.00 -11.84
CA ASN A 257 -12.57 7.58 -13.07
C ASN A 257 -12.07 9.02 -13.32
N ASN A 258 -10.77 9.22 -13.18
CA ASN A 258 -10.07 10.51 -13.36
C ASN A 258 -10.45 11.61 -12.34
N LYS A 259 -11.08 11.25 -11.23
CA LYS A 259 -11.45 12.20 -10.17
C LYS A 259 -10.80 11.81 -8.84
N ILE A 260 -10.26 12.80 -8.14
CA ILE A 260 -9.79 12.64 -6.78
C ILE A 260 -11.01 12.48 -5.87
N ILE A 261 -11.08 11.37 -5.11
CA ILE A 261 -12.23 11.10 -4.25
C ILE A 261 -11.97 11.30 -2.77
N ASN A 262 -10.72 11.32 -2.34
CA ASN A 262 -10.36 11.72 -0.98
C ASN A 262 -10.11 13.23 -0.88
N HIS A 263 -9.72 13.72 0.30
CA HIS A 263 -9.38 15.12 0.55
C HIS A 263 -7.86 15.24 0.79
N PRO A 264 -7.04 15.37 -0.28
CA PRO A 264 -5.61 15.59 -0.11
C PRO A 264 -5.36 16.90 0.64
N VAL A 265 -4.33 16.89 1.48
CA VAL A 265 -3.88 18.12 2.16
C VAL A 265 -2.75 18.77 1.38
N ALA A 266 -2.77 20.09 1.36
CA ALA A 266 -1.76 20.90 0.69
C ALA A 266 -0.45 20.97 1.51
#